data_afb3072c7a91188b59a33ed184b7ff97
#
_entry.id   afb3072c7a91188b59a33ed184b7ff97
#
_cell.length_a   1.000
_cell.length_b   1.000
_cell.length_c   1.000
_cell.angle_alpha   90.00
_cell.angle_beta   90.00
_cell.angle_gamma   90.00
#
_symmetry.space_group_name_H-M   'P 1'
#
loop_
_entity.id
_entity.type
_entity.pdbx_description
1 polymer ?
#
loop_
_entity_poly.entity_id
_entity_poly.type
_entity_poly.pdbx_seq_one_letter_code
_entity_poly.pdbx_strand_id
1 'polypeptide(L)'
;MRRSFIFTLSAFALPTFAQGLGTGSALTTGATSDHHSVYAGSFNPAVGDLMVPAGEAFRMGYAPSISMLTEVGQVDNFADDLDDLIDLIDDPSKNTQPVQTILDRFNATLEKMGDSGYIKNTAEIHLPVMPLYWKSALWDGTLMADISLTSQVQARVLDAPLSYDEQNKSFTTATAAYLKGATQSAFALGYSRGWFDAAGIKTYGGQLYAGAKLSVYSVKLSKQVFLLQKLDGKDIGDVIQDEYDNNSQSTTAPGLDAGIIWATQSYRVGATLYNINQPSFDYGAVGEHCQTRAENSVARANCEAAADFAQVRGDIKSRETHKKTAYLSVDGTYYWQSNAWTSAALDLASYDDFVGTQNQWLTISSEYSPSNHWLPDIRGGLQKNLAGSKLTQLALGIEFKGVSMDITWALDKTTVDDSQVPRSVGFSLAIAEQF
;
A
#
# COMPACT_ATOMS: atom_id res chain seq x y z
N MET A 1 15.23 -22.72 -19.16
CA MET A 1 15.69 -21.78 -18.12
C MET A 1 14.43 -21.30 -17.39
N ARG A 2 14.14 -21.85 -16.22
CA ARG A 2 13.04 -21.39 -15.37
C ARG A 2 13.42 -19.99 -14.84
N ARG A 3 12.89 -18.93 -15.43
CA ARG A 3 12.98 -17.58 -14.91
C ARG A 3 11.69 -17.30 -14.15
N SER A 4 11.74 -17.40 -12.84
CA SER A 4 10.59 -17.14 -11.98
C SER A 4 10.06 -15.72 -12.20
N PHE A 5 8.91 -15.61 -12.84
CA PHE A 5 8.18 -14.35 -13.11
C PHE A 5 7.96 -13.49 -11.84
N ILE A 6 7.85 -14.14 -10.67
CA ILE A 6 7.71 -13.48 -9.36
C ILE A 6 8.97 -12.67 -8.97
N PHE A 7 10.17 -13.14 -9.30
CA PHE A 7 11.41 -12.45 -8.95
C PHE A 7 11.64 -11.20 -9.78
N THR A 8 11.18 -11.15 -11.03
CA THR A 8 11.38 -10.00 -11.92
C THR A 8 10.47 -8.83 -11.56
N LEU A 9 9.21 -9.07 -11.16
CA LEU A 9 8.32 -7.99 -10.66
C LEU A 9 8.81 -7.39 -9.33
N SER A 10 9.49 -8.17 -8.49
CA SER A 10 10.07 -7.70 -7.23
C SER A 10 11.30 -6.80 -7.43
N ALA A 11 12.02 -6.94 -8.53
CA ALA A 11 13.24 -6.18 -8.83
C ALA A 11 12.96 -4.77 -9.40
N PHE A 12 11.73 -4.50 -9.87
CA PHE A 12 11.29 -3.18 -10.37
C PHE A 12 10.80 -2.21 -9.30
N ALA A 13 10.82 -2.59 -8.02
CA ALA A 13 10.63 -1.67 -6.92
C ALA A 13 11.88 -0.78 -6.73
N LEU A 14 12.20 0.05 -7.72
CA LEU A 14 12.90 1.30 -7.41
C LEU A 14 11.97 2.10 -6.48
N PRO A 15 12.49 2.77 -5.47
CA PRO A 15 11.72 3.34 -4.37
C PRO A 15 10.76 4.42 -4.87
N THR A 16 9.51 4.06 -5.00
CA THR A 16 8.38 4.92 -5.32
C THR A 16 7.18 4.46 -4.48
N PHE A 17 6.28 5.26 -3.98
CA PHE A 17 5.77 5.18 -2.60
C PHE A 17 4.26 5.54 -2.45
N ALA A 18 3.42 4.88 -1.65
CA ALA A 18 1.97 5.10 -1.45
C ALA A 18 1.50 5.12 0.02
N GLN A 19 0.33 5.68 0.28
CA GLN A 19 -0.27 5.85 1.60
C GLN A 19 -0.85 4.53 2.13
N GLY A 20 -0.62 4.20 3.41
CA GLY A 20 -1.39 3.17 4.10
C GLY A 20 -0.63 2.04 4.77
N LEU A 21 0.70 1.96 4.65
CA LEU A 21 1.46 0.88 5.31
C LEU A 21 1.87 1.26 6.72
N GLY A 22 2.12 2.41 7.08
CA GLY A 22 2.79 2.74 8.33
C GLY A 22 4.27 2.31 8.34
N THR A 23 5.15 3.22 8.68
CA THR A 23 6.58 2.97 8.83
C THR A 23 6.95 2.79 10.30
N GLY A 24 8.04 2.11 10.57
CA GLY A 24 8.49 1.80 11.93
C GLY A 24 7.47 0.93 12.66
N SER A 25 7.22 1.24 13.91
CA SER A 25 6.27 0.54 14.78
C SER A 25 4.85 0.51 14.25
N ALA A 26 4.47 1.46 13.39
CA ALA A 26 3.13 1.53 12.84
C ALA A 26 2.76 0.32 11.95
N LEU A 27 3.74 -0.38 11.38
CA LEU A 27 3.49 -1.66 10.71
C LEU A 27 2.89 -2.70 11.66
N THR A 28 3.22 -2.67 12.94
CA THR A 28 2.67 -3.56 13.98
C THR A 28 1.48 -2.95 14.70
N THR A 29 1.55 -1.66 15.04
CA THR A 29 0.54 -1.00 15.89
C THR A 29 -0.63 -0.42 15.10
N GLY A 30 -0.51 -0.30 13.77
CA GLY A 30 -1.49 0.34 12.92
C GLY A 30 -1.51 1.87 13.08
N ALA A 31 -2.55 2.50 12.53
CA ALA A 31 -2.75 3.95 12.55
C ALA A 31 -3.21 4.44 13.93
N THR A 32 -2.39 4.29 14.96
CA THR A 32 -2.69 4.74 16.32
C THR A 32 -2.06 6.09 16.62
N SER A 33 -2.71 6.87 17.50
CA SER A 33 -2.19 8.14 18.01
C SER A 33 -1.22 7.94 19.19
N ASP A 34 -0.48 6.84 19.19
CA ASP A 34 0.50 6.55 20.23
C ASP A 34 1.75 7.41 20.10
N HIS A 35 1.99 8.28 21.10
CA HIS A 35 3.10 9.23 21.09
C HIS A 35 4.49 8.59 21.31
N HIS A 36 4.59 7.31 21.61
CA HIS A 36 5.86 6.61 21.66
C HIS A 36 6.43 6.45 20.24
N SER A 37 5.58 6.32 19.23
CA SER A 37 6.03 6.31 17.84
C SER A 37 6.14 7.71 17.26
N VAL A 38 7.32 8.09 16.76
CA VAL A 38 7.53 9.37 16.08
C VAL A 38 6.64 9.52 14.82
N TYR A 39 6.20 8.41 14.22
CA TYR A 39 5.35 8.40 13.02
C TYR A 39 3.86 8.61 13.31
N ALA A 40 3.41 8.60 14.58
CA ALA A 40 1.99 8.72 14.92
C ALA A 40 1.35 10.04 14.43
N GLY A 41 2.13 11.11 14.28
CA GLY A 41 1.62 12.38 13.71
C GLY A 41 1.27 12.30 12.22
N SER A 42 1.81 11.33 11.49
CA SER A 42 1.38 11.07 10.11
C SER A 42 -0.04 10.51 10.07
N PHE A 43 -0.48 9.81 11.13
CA PHE A 43 -1.83 9.25 11.29
C PHE A 43 -2.79 10.22 11.97
N ASN A 44 -2.42 10.82 13.11
CA ASN A 44 -3.27 11.78 13.79
C ASN A 44 -2.51 13.08 14.08
N PRO A 45 -2.81 14.18 13.37
CA PRO A 45 -2.08 15.44 13.56
C PRO A 45 -2.21 16.03 14.96
N ALA A 46 -3.21 15.64 15.76
CA ALA A 46 -3.37 16.11 17.12
C ALA A 46 -2.31 15.60 18.10
N VAL A 47 -1.59 14.50 17.72
CA VAL A 47 -0.57 13.92 18.59
C VAL A 47 0.69 14.79 18.68
N GLY A 48 0.92 15.70 17.74
CA GLY A 48 2.15 16.50 17.67
C GLY A 48 2.51 17.21 18.96
N ASP A 49 1.53 17.75 19.71
CA ASP A 49 1.78 18.41 20.99
C ASP A 49 2.11 17.45 22.14
N LEU A 50 1.79 16.17 21.98
CA LEU A 50 2.19 15.07 22.86
C LEU A 50 3.57 14.50 22.51
N MET A 51 4.05 14.74 21.28
CA MET A 51 5.30 14.18 20.77
C MET A 51 6.53 14.79 21.41
N VAL A 52 6.49 16.08 21.74
CA VAL A 52 7.64 16.78 22.31
C VAL A 52 7.48 16.85 23.83
N PRO A 53 8.31 16.15 24.62
CA PRO A 53 8.22 16.15 26.08
C PRO A 53 8.37 17.55 26.67
N ALA A 54 7.89 17.71 27.91
CA ALA A 54 8.04 18.97 28.62
C ALA A 54 9.53 19.26 28.89
N GLY A 55 9.98 20.45 28.48
CA GLY A 55 11.38 20.87 28.61
C GLY A 55 12.24 20.60 27.36
N GLU A 56 11.74 19.87 26.38
CA GLU A 56 12.38 19.67 25.08
C GLU A 56 11.85 20.64 24.04
N ALA A 57 12.69 20.95 23.04
CA ALA A 57 12.34 21.90 21.97
C ALA A 57 11.76 21.17 20.74
N PHE A 58 12.22 19.97 20.46
CA PHE A 58 11.83 19.21 19.27
C PHE A 58 11.97 17.69 19.45
N ARG A 59 11.34 16.93 18.53
CA ARG A 59 11.53 15.49 18.32
C ARG A 59 11.51 15.19 16.84
N MET A 60 12.29 14.22 16.38
CA MET A 60 12.37 13.89 14.95
C MET A 60 12.70 12.41 14.72
N GLY A 61 12.38 11.92 13.53
CA GLY A 61 12.92 10.66 12.99
C GLY A 61 14.34 10.88 12.50
N TYR A 62 15.32 10.16 13.08
CA TYR A 62 16.75 10.45 12.89
C TYR A 62 17.26 10.06 11.51
N ALA A 63 16.91 8.87 11.06
CA ALA A 63 17.29 8.34 9.76
C ALA A 63 16.05 8.04 8.91
N PRO A 64 16.24 7.75 7.61
CA PRO A 64 15.11 7.31 6.79
C PRO A 64 14.44 6.09 7.42
N SER A 65 13.11 6.07 7.42
CA SER A 65 12.35 4.84 7.67
C SER A 65 11.88 4.25 6.36
N ILE A 66 11.83 2.93 6.29
CA ILE A 66 11.34 2.20 5.12
C ILE A 66 10.39 1.11 5.55
N SER A 67 9.30 0.95 4.82
CA SER A 67 8.42 -0.21 4.91
C SER A 67 8.07 -0.75 3.54
N MET A 68 7.86 -2.06 3.47
CA MET A 68 7.45 -2.77 2.27
C MET A 68 6.40 -3.82 2.62
N LEU A 69 5.41 -4.00 1.75
CA LEU A 69 4.39 -5.04 1.84
C LEU A 69 4.15 -5.63 0.46
N THR A 70 4.25 -6.94 0.37
CA THR A 70 3.82 -7.71 -0.80
C THR A 70 2.55 -8.47 -0.44
N GLU A 71 1.57 -8.44 -1.33
CA GLU A 71 0.31 -9.16 -1.22
C GLU A 71 0.01 -9.89 -2.52
N VAL A 72 -0.46 -11.13 -2.43
CA VAL A 72 -0.83 -11.94 -3.59
C VAL A 72 -2.29 -12.37 -3.51
N GLY A 73 -2.92 -12.53 -4.66
CA GLY A 73 -4.29 -13.00 -4.82
C GLY A 73 -4.50 -14.43 -4.32
N GLN A 74 -5.75 -14.87 -4.29
CA GLN A 74 -6.12 -16.21 -3.84
C GLN A 74 -6.14 -17.19 -5.03
N VAL A 75 -5.01 -17.35 -5.71
CA VAL A 75 -4.82 -18.31 -6.80
C VAL A 75 -3.60 -19.15 -6.50
N ASP A 76 -3.83 -20.45 -6.29
CA ASP A 76 -2.75 -21.40 -6.07
C ASP A 76 -1.96 -21.60 -7.37
N ASN A 77 -0.65 -21.71 -7.26
CA ASN A 77 0.30 -21.93 -8.36
C ASN A 77 0.15 -20.91 -9.51
N PHE A 78 -0.24 -19.67 -9.18
CA PHE A 78 -0.50 -18.60 -10.16
C PHE A 78 0.63 -18.41 -11.18
N ALA A 79 1.89 -18.43 -10.72
CA ALA A 79 3.04 -18.23 -11.60
C ALA A 79 3.29 -19.46 -12.49
N ASP A 80 3.20 -20.66 -11.92
CA ASP A 80 3.42 -21.91 -12.67
C ASP A 80 2.34 -22.10 -13.74
N ASP A 81 1.08 -21.87 -13.40
CA ASP A 81 -0.03 -21.97 -14.36
C ASP A 81 0.08 -20.93 -15.48
N LEU A 82 0.63 -19.73 -15.18
CA LEU A 82 0.88 -18.70 -16.19
C LEU A 82 2.05 -19.09 -17.10
N ASP A 83 3.14 -19.62 -16.56
CA ASP A 83 4.28 -20.12 -17.30
C ASP A 83 3.85 -21.31 -18.21
N ASP A 84 3.07 -22.26 -17.66
CA ASP A 84 2.50 -23.38 -18.41
C ASP A 84 1.64 -22.90 -19.60
N LEU A 85 0.86 -21.83 -19.42
CA LEU A 85 0.05 -21.22 -20.48
C LEU A 85 0.92 -20.58 -21.56
N ILE A 86 1.93 -19.83 -21.17
CA ILE A 86 2.88 -19.19 -22.11
C ILE A 86 3.62 -20.28 -22.90
N ASP A 87 4.14 -21.31 -22.24
CA ASP A 87 4.82 -22.45 -22.88
C ASP A 87 3.90 -23.17 -23.87
N LEU A 88 2.62 -23.34 -23.55
CA LEU A 88 1.63 -23.93 -24.46
C LEU A 88 1.41 -23.09 -25.71
N ILE A 89 1.35 -21.76 -25.57
CA ILE A 89 1.14 -20.83 -26.67
C ILE A 89 2.37 -20.80 -27.58
N ASP A 90 3.56 -20.79 -26.98
CA ASP A 90 4.83 -20.70 -27.72
C ASP A 90 5.17 -22.01 -28.46
N ASP A 91 4.88 -23.15 -27.84
CA ASP A 91 5.15 -24.46 -28.46
C ASP A 91 4.03 -25.48 -28.20
N PRO A 92 2.91 -25.39 -28.94
CA PRO A 92 1.77 -26.31 -28.81
C PRO A 92 2.13 -27.79 -29.01
N SER A 93 3.24 -28.08 -29.74
CA SER A 93 3.64 -29.44 -30.06
C SER A 93 4.14 -30.27 -28.88
N LYS A 94 4.54 -29.61 -27.81
CA LYS A 94 4.97 -30.27 -26.55
C LYS A 94 3.81 -30.87 -25.76
N ASN A 95 2.59 -30.50 -26.07
CA ASN A 95 1.42 -31.02 -25.36
C ASN A 95 0.74 -32.14 -26.16
N THR A 96 0.65 -33.31 -25.55
CA THR A 96 0.06 -34.49 -26.19
C THR A 96 -1.40 -34.76 -25.82
N GLN A 97 -1.99 -33.90 -24.99
CA GLN A 97 -3.38 -34.02 -24.55
C GLN A 97 -4.37 -33.61 -25.65
N PRO A 98 -5.62 -34.13 -25.63
CA PRO A 98 -6.65 -33.68 -26.54
C PRO A 98 -6.90 -32.16 -26.40
N VAL A 99 -7.05 -31.48 -27.54
CA VAL A 99 -7.27 -30.02 -27.58
C VAL A 99 -8.38 -29.57 -26.65
N GLN A 100 -9.51 -30.28 -26.60
CA GLN A 100 -10.63 -29.91 -25.73
C GLN A 100 -10.25 -29.97 -24.24
N THR A 101 -9.47 -30.97 -23.83
CA THR A 101 -9.00 -31.08 -22.43
C THR A 101 -8.10 -29.91 -22.06
N ILE A 102 -7.24 -29.47 -23.01
CA ILE A 102 -6.38 -28.29 -22.81
C ILE A 102 -7.23 -27.03 -22.67
N LEU A 103 -8.20 -26.82 -23.55
CA LEU A 103 -9.08 -25.65 -23.52
C LEU A 103 -9.89 -25.60 -22.21
N ASP A 104 -10.47 -26.71 -21.79
CA ASP A 104 -11.26 -26.77 -20.55
C ASP A 104 -10.40 -26.46 -19.31
N ARG A 105 -9.19 -27.05 -19.25
CA ARG A 105 -8.24 -26.81 -18.13
C ARG A 105 -7.83 -25.34 -18.06
N PHE A 106 -7.29 -24.82 -19.14
CA PHE A 106 -6.71 -23.46 -19.13
C PHE A 106 -7.78 -22.38 -19.04
N ASN A 107 -8.96 -22.56 -19.65
CA ASN A 107 -10.05 -21.59 -19.47
C ASN A 107 -10.53 -21.51 -18.03
N ALA A 108 -10.63 -22.62 -17.30
CA ALA A 108 -10.98 -22.62 -15.88
C ALA A 108 -9.89 -21.96 -15.01
N THR A 109 -8.62 -22.14 -15.38
CA THR A 109 -7.49 -21.47 -14.70
C THR A 109 -7.50 -19.97 -14.98
N LEU A 110 -7.69 -19.55 -16.24
CA LEU A 110 -7.75 -18.13 -16.61
C LEU A 110 -8.89 -17.40 -15.92
N GLU A 111 -10.09 -18.01 -15.84
CA GLU A 111 -11.22 -17.44 -15.10
C GLU A 111 -10.87 -17.18 -13.62
N LYS A 112 -10.24 -18.16 -12.95
CA LYS A 112 -9.77 -17.97 -11.55
C LYS A 112 -8.73 -16.85 -11.44
N MET A 113 -7.79 -16.79 -12.40
CA MET A 113 -6.76 -15.75 -12.44
C MET A 113 -7.40 -14.36 -12.64
N GLY A 114 -8.39 -14.23 -13.51
CA GLY A 114 -9.13 -12.99 -13.75
C GLY A 114 -9.87 -12.53 -12.51
N ASP A 115 -10.54 -13.44 -11.82
CA ASP A 115 -11.34 -13.14 -10.62
C ASP A 115 -10.49 -12.75 -9.40
N SER A 116 -9.37 -13.45 -9.18
CA SER A 116 -8.67 -13.39 -7.88
C SER A 116 -7.15 -13.28 -8.00
N GLY A 117 -6.61 -13.38 -9.21
CA GLY A 117 -5.17 -13.36 -9.47
C GLY A 117 -4.61 -11.93 -9.49
N TYR A 118 -3.79 -11.59 -8.50
CA TYR A 118 -3.04 -10.34 -8.49
C TYR A 118 -1.76 -10.48 -7.67
N ILE A 119 -0.82 -9.60 -7.96
CA ILE A 119 0.35 -9.34 -7.13
C ILE A 119 0.37 -7.84 -6.88
N LYS A 120 0.46 -7.44 -5.61
CA LYS A 120 0.52 -6.05 -5.19
C LYS A 120 1.76 -5.83 -4.32
N ASN A 121 2.54 -4.83 -4.67
CA ASN A 121 3.64 -4.35 -3.86
C ASN A 121 3.33 -2.92 -3.41
N THR A 122 3.58 -2.66 -2.13
CA THR A 122 3.49 -1.33 -1.54
C THR A 122 4.78 -1.06 -0.79
N ALA A 123 5.32 0.15 -0.91
CA ALA A 123 6.48 0.59 -0.15
C ALA A 123 6.30 2.04 0.32
N GLU A 124 6.87 2.40 1.47
CA GLU A 124 6.85 3.75 2.03
C GLU A 124 8.21 4.10 2.65
N ILE A 125 8.65 5.35 2.44
CA ILE A 125 9.87 5.90 3.05
C ILE A 125 9.56 7.30 3.58
N HIS A 126 9.99 7.60 4.81
CA HIS A 126 10.17 8.97 5.29
C HIS A 126 11.63 9.38 5.12
N LEU A 127 11.85 10.62 4.71
CA LEU A 127 13.20 11.14 4.53
C LEU A 127 13.91 11.30 5.89
N PRO A 128 15.25 11.41 5.90
CA PRO A 128 15.98 11.70 7.12
C PRO A 128 15.47 12.97 7.80
N VAL A 129 15.47 13.00 9.14
CA VAL A 129 14.97 14.11 9.95
C VAL A 129 13.43 14.22 9.92
N MET A 130 12.73 13.31 9.24
CA MET A 130 11.27 13.32 9.15
C MET A 130 10.64 12.11 9.83
N PRO A 131 9.44 12.28 10.43
CA PRO A 131 8.77 13.55 10.72
C PRO A 131 9.51 14.38 11.79
N LEU A 132 9.38 15.70 11.67
CA LEU A 132 9.96 16.67 12.61
C LEU A 132 8.85 17.39 13.37
N TYR A 133 8.94 17.42 14.69
CA TYR A 133 8.06 18.14 15.61
C TYR A 133 8.86 19.18 16.37
N TRP A 134 8.36 20.42 16.49
CA TRP A 134 9.01 21.43 17.32
C TRP A 134 7.98 22.31 18.03
N LYS A 135 8.25 22.60 19.29
CA LYS A 135 7.44 23.52 20.10
C LYS A 135 7.54 24.94 19.53
N SER A 136 6.39 25.54 19.27
CA SER A 136 6.34 26.92 18.81
C SER A 136 6.35 27.88 20.00
N ALA A 137 7.35 28.75 20.05
CA ALA A 137 7.38 29.81 21.04
C ALA A 137 6.33 30.92 20.77
N LEU A 138 5.79 30.97 19.53
CA LEU A 138 4.85 32.04 19.10
C LEU A 138 3.39 31.62 19.24
N TRP A 139 3.08 30.31 19.07
CA TRP A 139 1.71 29.85 18.91
C TRP A 139 1.24 28.87 19.99
N ASP A 140 2.03 28.69 21.05
CA ASP A 140 1.69 27.83 22.21
C ASP A 140 1.14 26.46 21.75
N GLY A 141 1.94 25.73 20.99
CA GLY A 141 1.63 24.41 20.45
C GLY A 141 2.82 23.85 19.71
N THR A 142 2.63 22.73 19.01
CA THR A 142 3.68 22.04 18.29
C THR A 142 3.42 22.09 16.78
N LEU A 143 4.40 22.51 16.04
CA LEU A 143 4.45 22.42 14.58
C LEU A 143 5.02 21.06 14.18
N MET A 144 4.53 20.53 13.06
CA MET A 144 5.02 19.29 12.45
C MET A 144 5.40 19.54 10.99
N ALA A 145 6.50 18.95 10.55
CA ALA A 145 6.82 18.81 9.13
C ALA A 145 7.11 17.35 8.82
N ASP A 146 6.68 16.90 7.65
CA ASP A 146 6.95 15.55 7.18
C ASP A 146 7.15 15.52 5.66
N ILE A 147 8.09 14.69 5.21
CA ILE A 147 8.32 14.40 3.79
C ILE A 147 8.35 12.90 3.64
N SER A 148 7.35 12.39 2.94
CA SER A 148 7.24 10.97 2.64
C SER A 148 7.13 10.74 1.14
N LEU A 149 7.58 9.59 0.77
CA LEU A 149 7.49 9.07 -0.57
C LEU A 149 6.75 7.74 -0.48
N THR A 150 5.87 7.43 -1.47
CA THR A 150 5.09 6.20 -1.41
C THR A 150 4.80 5.59 -2.78
N SER A 151 4.94 4.23 -2.97
CA SER A 151 4.64 3.47 -4.19
C SER A 151 3.61 2.40 -3.99
N GLN A 152 2.81 2.22 -5.01
CA GLN A 152 2.00 1.03 -5.19
C GLN A 152 2.12 0.53 -6.62
N VAL A 153 2.28 -0.76 -6.77
CA VAL A 153 2.18 -1.44 -8.07
C VAL A 153 1.30 -2.66 -7.87
N GLN A 154 0.32 -2.81 -8.73
CA GLN A 154 -0.52 -3.99 -8.78
C GLN A 154 -0.56 -4.53 -10.20
N ALA A 155 -0.28 -5.82 -10.34
CA ALA A 155 -0.51 -6.58 -11.55
C ALA A 155 -1.69 -7.53 -11.32
N ARG A 156 -2.64 -7.57 -12.24
CA ARG A 156 -3.73 -8.54 -12.27
C ARG A 156 -3.90 -9.10 -13.67
N VAL A 157 -4.53 -10.25 -13.80
CA VAL A 157 -4.88 -10.83 -15.09
C VAL A 157 -6.21 -10.27 -15.57
N LEU A 158 -6.26 -9.92 -16.87
CA LEU A 158 -7.50 -9.74 -17.62
C LEU A 158 -7.66 -11.00 -18.43
N ASP A 159 -8.55 -11.88 -18.02
CA ASP A 159 -8.75 -13.15 -18.67
C ASP A 159 -9.51 -13.02 -19.99
N ALA A 160 -9.12 -13.82 -20.95
CA ALA A 160 -9.84 -14.01 -22.19
C ALA A 160 -9.76 -15.51 -22.57
N PRO A 161 -10.83 -16.08 -23.14
CA PRO A 161 -10.85 -17.49 -23.45
C PRO A 161 -9.67 -17.90 -24.36
N LEU A 162 -9.05 -19.03 -24.00
CA LEU A 162 -8.13 -19.72 -24.88
C LEU A 162 -8.91 -20.37 -26.02
N SER A 163 -8.46 -20.20 -27.26
CA SER A 163 -9.02 -20.79 -28.44
C SER A 163 -7.95 -21.57 -29.23
N TYR A 164 -8.36 -22.52 -30.08
CA TYR A 164 -7.47 -23.29 -30.91
C TYR A 164 -7.77 -23.05 -32.37
N ASP A 165 -6.75 -22.66 -33.12
CA ASP A 165 -6.79 -22.51 -34.57
C ASP A 165 -6.39 -23.85 -35.24
N GLU A 166 -7.35 -24.54 -35.84
CA GLU A 166 -7.11 -25.83 -36.51
C GLU A 166 -6.22 -25.70 -37.74
N GLN A 167 -6.22 -24.53 -38.41
CA GLN A 167 -5.44 -24.33 -39.65
C GLN A 167 -3.95 -24.13 -39.32
N ASN A 168 -3.67 -23.32 -38.32
CA ASN A 168 -2.31 -23.00 -37.87
C ASN A 168 -1.80 -23.94 -36.78
N LYS A 169 -2.68 -24.82 -36.24
CA LYS A 169 -2.38 -25.72 -35.11
C LYS A 169 -1.79 -24.98 -33.91
N SER A 170 -2.35 -23.81 -33.60
CA SER A 170 -1.86 -22.91 -32.55
C SER A 170 -2.96 -22.55 -31.56
N PHE A 171 -2.59 -22.37 -30.30
CA PHE A 171 -3.45 -21.80 -29.30
C PHE A 171 -3.31 -20.28 -29.30
N THR A 172 -4.44 -19.59 -29.12
CA THR A 172 -4.48 -18.13 -29.07
C THR A 172 -5.40 -17.65 -27.93
N THR A 173 -4.98 -16.62 -27.23
CA THR A 173 -5.81 -15.92 -26.24
C THR A 173 -5.54 -14.42 -26.29
N ALA A 174 -6.53 -13.60 -25.95
CA ALA A 174 -6.37 -12.19 -25.72
C ALA A 174 -6.09 -11.87 -24.22
N THR A 175 -5.84 -12.90 -23.42
CA THR A 175 -5.49 -12.72 -22.00
C THR A 175 -4.29 -11.79 -21.87
N ALA A 176 -4.39 -10.85 -20.93
CA ALA A 176 -3.43 -9.79 -20.72
C ALA A 176 -3.11 -9.56 -19.25
N ALA A 177 -1.92 -9.09 -18.96
CA ALA A 177 -1.58 -8.52 -17.66
C ALA A 177 -2.02 -7.05 -17.61
N TYR A 178 -2.74 -6.66 -16.59
CA TYR A 178 -3.12 -5.27 -16.31
C TYR A 178 -2.34 -4.74 -15.12
N LEU A 179 -1.48 -3.78 -15.38
CA LEU A 179 -0.68 -3.12 -14.35
C LEU A 179 -1.26 -1.76 -14.01
N LYS A 180 -1.39 -1.49 -12.72
CA LYS A 180 -1.57 -0.15 -12.16
C LYS A 180 -0.37 0.21 -11.32
N GLY A 181 0.15 1.42 -11.51
CA GLY A 181 1.27 1.95 -10.76
C GLY A 181 0.96 3.35 -10.24
N ALA A 182 1.41 3.63 -9.04
CA ALA A 182 1.29 4.93 -8.40
C ALA A 182 2.58 5.30 -7.67
N THR A 183 3.02 6.54 -7.86
CA THR A 183 4.11 7.16 -7.10
C THR A 183 3.59 8.43 -6.49
N GLN A 184 3.70 8.60 -5.17
CA GLN A 184 3.31 9.81 -4.46
C GLN A 184 4.50 10.38 -3.71
N SER A 185 4.83 11.65 -3.92
CA SER A 185 5.62 12.45 -2.99
C SER A 185 4.67 13.32 -2.18
N ALA A 186 4.83 13.34 -0.87
CA ALA A 186 4.03 14.17 0.03
C ALA A 186 4.95 15.06 0.86
N PHE A 187 4.63 16.36 0.87
CA PHE A 187 5.16 17.32 1.83
C PHE A 187 4.01 17.75 2.72
N ALA A 188 4.15 17.58 4.03
CA ALA A 188 3.11 17.89 5.00
C ALA A 188 3.60 18.91 6.04
N LEU A 189 2.71 19.82 6.40
CA LEU A 189 2.87 20.72 7.53
C LEU A 189 1.66 20.59 8.44
N GLY A 190 1.90 20.42 9.73
CA GLY A 190 0.86 20.28 10.74
C GLY A 190 1.06 21.22 11.91
N TYR A 191 -0.02 21.46 12.61
CA TYR A 191 -0.03 22.15 13.89
C TYR A 191 -0.97 21.43 14.85
N SER A 192 -0.52 21.27 16.08
CA SER A 192 -1.35 20.73 17.17
C SER A 192 -1.16 21.49 18.44
N ARG A 193 -2.21 21.48 19.26
CA ARG A 193 -2.21 22.12 20.57
C ARG A 193 -3.08 21.36 21.55
N GLY A 194 -2.61 21.28 22.79
CA GLY A 194 -3.45 20.91 23.92
C GLY A 194 -4.37 22.08 24.28
N TRP A 195 -5.66 21.84 24.21
CA TRP A 195 -6.69 22.80 24.61
C TRP A 195 -7.05 22.55 26.07
N PHE A 196 -6.72 23.52 26.93
CA PHE A 196 -7.00 23.48 28.33
C PHE A 196 -8.24 24.25 28.65
N ASP A 197 -8.80 24.04 29.81
CA ASP A 197 -9.70 24.94 30.49
C ASP A 197 -10.95 25.40 29.74
N ALA A 198 -11.39 24.70 28.70
CA ALA A 198 -12.81 24.73 28.42
C ALA A 198 -13.49 24.28 29.70
N ALA A 199 -14.17 25.21 30.36
CA ALA A 199 -14.72 25.08 31.70
C ALA A 199 -15.36 23.71 31.93
N GLY A 200 -14.82 22.90 32.85
CA GLY A 200 -15.32 21.59 33.22
C GLY A 200 -14.48 20.38 32.77
N ILE A 201 -13.56 20.48 31.81
CA ILE A 201 -12.79 19.31 31.31
C ILE A 201 -11.77 18.81 32.34
N LYS A 202 -11.19 19.69 33.14
CA LYS A 202 -10.32 19.31 34.31
C LYS A 202 -10.98 18.37 35.31
N THR A 203 -12.30 18.37 35.36
CA THR A 203 -13.07 17.53 36.29
C THR A 203 -12.95 16.04 35.99
N TYR A 204 -12.57 15.65 34.74
CA TYR A 204 -12.44 14.26 34.32
C TYR A 204 -10.99 13.76 34.24
N GLY A 205 -10.02 14.54 34.72
CA GLY A 205 -8.61 14.12 34.81
C GLY A 205 -7.90 13.90 33.49
N GLY A 206 -8.39 14.47 32.37
CA GLY A 206 -7.82 14.34 31.04
C GLY A 206 -7.59 15.68 30.35
N GLN A 207 -6.96 15.64 29.20
CA GLN A 207 -6.63 16.77 28.35
C GLN A 207 -7.04 16.52 26.92
N LEU A 208 -7.66 17.52 26.28
CA LEU A 208 -8.02 17.48 24.87
C LEU A 208 -6.91 18.09 24.02
N TYR A 209 -6.50 17.38 22.99
CA TYR A 209 -5.60 17.88 21.94
C TYR A 209 -6.35 17.95 20.62
N ALA A 210 -6.05 18.95 19.83
CA ALA A 210 -6.56 19.07 18.47
C ALA A 210 -5.43 19.46 17.52
N GLY A 211 -5.50 19.00 16.28
CA GLY A 211 -4.49 19.30 15.28
C GLY A 211 -5.05 19.22 13.88
N ALA A 212 -4.35 19.87 12.96
CA ALA A 212 -4.62 19.81 11.54
C ALA A 212 -3.31 19.67 10.78
N LYS A 213 -3.38 19.00 9.61
CA LYS A 213 -2.24 18.75 8.72
C LYS A 213 -2.65 19.11 7.30
N LEU A 214 -1.88 19.98 6.67
CA LEU A 214 -1.97 20.32 5.26
C LEU A 214 -0.84 19.60 4.54
N SER A 215 -1.18 18.82 3.52
CA SER A 215 -0.23 18.10 2.67
C SER A 215 -0.29 18.63 1.24
N VAL A 216 0.84 18.64 0.56
CA VAL A 216 0.91 18.82 -0.90
C VAL A 216 1.35 17.49 -1.48
N TYR A 217 0.47 16.85 -2.22
CA TYR A 217 0.73 15.59 -2.90
C TYR A 217 1.13 15.84 -4.34
N SER A 218 2.26 15.29 -4.77
CA SER A 218 2.61 15.12 -6.19
C SER A 218 2.50 13.64 -6.51
N VAL A 219 1.54 13.27 -7.33
CA VAL A 219 1.19 11.88 -7.63
C VAL A 219 1.34 11.61 -9.12
N LYS A 220 2.12 10.59 -9.47
CA LYS A 220 2.24 10.05 -10.82
C LYS A 220 1.49 8.73 -10.87
N LEU A 221 0.44 8.64 -11.69
CA LEU A 221 -0.38 7.43 -11.87
C LEU A 221 -0.20 6.87 -13.27
N SER A 222 -0.08 5.56 -13.36
CA SER A 222 0.05 4.81 -14.61
C SER A 222 -0.86 3.59 -14.61
N LYS A 223 -1.38 3.23 -15.78
CA LYS A 223 -2.05 1.95 -16.03
C LYS A 223 -1.70 1.44 -17.42
N GLN A 224 -1.58 0.12 -17.56
CA GLN A 224 -1.04 -0.50 -18.74
C GLN A 224 -1.65 -1.90 -18.94
N VAL A 225 -1.77 -2.33 -20.20
CA VAL A 225 -2.22 -3.67 -20.59
C VAL A 225 -1.14 -4.30 -21.43
N PHE A 226 -0.75 -5.54 -21.12
CA PHE A 226 0.26 -6.32 -21.83
C PHE A 226 -0.34 -7.67 -22.23
N LEU A 227 -0.43 -7.91 -23.53
CA LEU A 227 -0.84 -9.21 -24.05
C LEU A 227 0.21 -10.28 -23.74
N LEU A 228 -0.20 -11.39 -23.11
CA LEU A 228 0.72 -12.50 -22.80
C LEU A 228 1.34 -13.12 -24.04
N GLN A 229 0.62 -13.18 -25.16
CA GLN A 229 1.11 -13.72 -26.45
C GLN A 229 2.16 -12.86 -27.17
N LYS A 230 2.43 -11.64 -26.73
CA LYS A 230 3.29 -10.68 -27.46
C LYS A 230 4.57 -10.32 -26.70
N LEU A 231 4.95 -11.13 -25.73
CA LEU A 231 6.17 -10.89 -24.95
C LEU A 231 7.45 -11.23 -25.73
N ASP A 232 7.37 -12.01 -26.82
CA ASP A 232 8.34 -12.23 -27.92
C ASP A 232 9.82 -12.16 -27.49
N GLY A 233 10.17 -12.79 -26.35
CA GLY A 233 11.54 -12.87 -25.84
C GLY A 233 12.16 -11.54 -25.39
N LYS A 234 11.41 -10.43 -25.39
CA LYS A 234 11.85 -9.17 -24.77
C LYS A 234 11.82 -9.31 -23.26
N ASP A 235 12.74 -8.64 -22.60
CA ASP A 235 12.67 -8.50 -21.15
C ASP A 235 11.39 -7.73 -20.81
N ILE A 236 10.51 -8.38 -20.04
CA ILE A 236 9.23 -7.79 -19.60
C ILE A 236 9.47 -6.44 -18.93
N GLY A 237 10.61 -6.30 -18.24
CA GLY A 237 10.98 -5.09 -17.57
C GLY A 237 11.13 -3.90 -18.49
N ASP A 238 11.83 -4.07 -19.57
CA ASP A 238 12.04 -2.98 -20.55
C ASP A 238 10.71 -2.55 -21.16
N VAL A 239 9.82 -3.50 -21.48
CA VAL A 239 8.49 -3.19 -22.03
C VAL A 239 7.62 -2.45 -20.99
N ILE A 240 7.65 -2.87 -19.73
CA ILE A 240 6.92 -2.21 -18.64
C ILE A 240 7.44 -0.78 -18.43
N GLN A 241 8.77 -0.58 -18.44
CA GLN A 241 9.36 0.74 -18.22
C GLN A 241 9.00 1.72 -19.34
N ASP A 242 9.14 1.29 -20.59
CA ASP A 242 8.82 2.13 -21.76
C ASP A 242 7.34 2.56 -21.75
N GLU A 243 6.43 1.63 -21.47
CA GLU A 243 5.00 1.95 -21.42
C GLU A 243 4.64 2.77 -20.17
N TYR A 244 5.33 2.55 -19.03
CA TYR A 244 5.12 3.34 -17.82
C TYR A 244 5.39 4.82 -18.06
N ASP A 245 6.46 5.15 -18.76
CA ASP A 245 6.81 6.53 -19.07
C ASP A 245 5.84 7.16 -20.07
N ASN A 246 5.34 6.36 -21.04
CA ASN A 246 4.42 6.82 -22.07
C ASN A 246 2.97 7.01 -21.57
N ASN A 247 2.51 6.20 -20.61
CA ASN A 247 1.11 6.17 -20.16
C ASN A 247 0.90 6.74 -18.75
N SER A 248 1.90 7.38 -18.16
CA SER A 248 1.78 7.98 -16.83
C SER A 248 1.29 9.43 -16.89
N GLN A 249 0.56 9.85 -15.86
CA GLN A 249 0.15 11.23 -15.67
C GLN A 249 0.50 11.69 -14.25
N SER A 250 1.08 12.90 -14.15
CA SER A 250 1.41 13.54 -12.89
C SER A 250 0.40 14.61 -12.54
N THR A 251 -0.09 14.60 -11.32
CA THR A 251 -1.05 15.58 -10.79
C THR A 251 -0.57 16.03 -9.41
N THR A 252 -0.65 17.34 -9.14
CA THR A 252 -0.36 17.90 -7.82
C THR A 252 -1.64 18.46 -7.21
N ALA A 253 -1.93 18.07 -5.97
CA ALA A 253 -3.12 18.53 -5.26
C ALA A 253 -2.86 18.67 -3.75
N PRO A 254 -3.50 19.64 -3.07
CA PRO A 254 -3.45 19.75 -1.62
C PRO A 254 -4.35 18.70 -0.95
N GLY A 255 -3.94 18.22 0.23
CA GLY A 255 -4.73 17.38 1.13
C GLY A 255 -4.86 18.03 2.50
N LEU A 256 -5.98 17.82 3.16
CA LEU A 256 -6.26 18.33 4.51
C LEU A 256 -6.77 17.21 5.40
N ASP A 257 -6.10 17.03 6.55
CA ASP A 257 -6.48 16.11 7.62
C ASP A 257 -6.68 16.88 8.92
N ALA A 258 -7.58 16.41 9.77
CA ALA A 258 -7.80 16.96 11.10
C ALA A 258 -7.94 15.84 12.12
N GLY A 259 -7.42 16.06 13.33
CA GLY A 259 -7.47 15.07 14.40
C GLY A 259 -7.79 15.69 15.75
N ILE A 260 -8.32 14.84 16.62
CA ILE A 260 -8.52 15.14 18.03
C ILE A 260 -8.04 13.95 18.88
N ILE A 261 -7.56 14.24 20.09
CA ILE A 261 -7.15 13.22 21.06
C ILE A 261 -7.61 13.65 22.45
N TRP A 262 -8.28 12.77 23.15
CA TRP A 262 -8.48 12.85 24.59
C TRP A 262 -7.45 11.97 25.29
N ALA A 263 -6.59 12.55 26.11
CA ALA A 263 -5.52 11.84 26.80
C ALA A 263 -5.67 11.98 28.32
N THR A 264 -5.54 10.83 29.01
CA THR A 264 -5.45 10.72 30.47
C THR A 264 -4.14 10.02 30.85
N GLN A 265 -3.89 9.80 32.13
CA GLN A 265 -2.75 8.98 32.58
C GLN A 265 -2.90 7.49 32.23
N SER A 266 -4.13 6.98 32.14
CA SER A 266 -4.40 5.55 31.99
C SER A 266 -4.86 5.16 30.60
N TYR A 267 -5.38 6.10 29.81
CA TYR A 267 -5.86 5.83 28.47
C TYR A 267 -5.83 7.05 27.57
N ARG A 268 -5.87 6.81 26.30
CA ARG A 268 -5.99 7.79 25.24
C ARG A 268 -7.02 7.33 24.21
N VAL A 269 -7.78 8.24 23.65
CA VAL A 269 -8.72 7.98 22.54
C VAL A 269 -8.54 9.07 21.52
N GLY A 270 -8.35 8.68 20.28
CA GLY A 270 -8.15 9.56 19.13
C GLY A 270 -9.22 9.38 18.07
N ALA A 271 -9.41 10.43 17.27
CA ALA A 271 -10.18 10.37 16.03
C ALA A 271 -9.53 11.25 14.97
N THR A 272 -9.45 10.76 13.74
CA THR A 272 -8.83 11.47 12.61
C THR A 272 -9.74 11.44 11.41
N LEU A 273 -10.05 12.60 10.87
CA LEU A 273 -10.73 12.77 9.60
C LEU A 273 -9.68 13.03 8.52
N TYR A 274 -9.50 12.05 7.66
CA TYR A 274 -8.55 12.10 6.55
C TYR A 274 -9.19 12.66 5.28
N ASN A 275 -8.34 13.27 4.44
CA ASN A 275 -8.68 13.73 3.09
C ASN A 275 -9.97 14.59 3.05
N ILE A 276 -10.13 15.54 3.95
CA ILE A 276 -11.34 16.38 4.11
C ILE A 276 -11.75 17.03 2.79
N ASN A 277 -10.77 17.50 2.03
CA ASN A 277 -10.98 18.17 0.73
C ASN A 277 -10.99 17.19 -0.47
N GLN A 278 -10.79 15.90 -0.25
CA GLN A 278 -10.90 14.82 -1.22
C GLN A 278 -10.11 15.08 -2.52
N PRO A 279 -8.78 15.22 -2.47
CA PRO A 279 -7.96 15.48 -3.65
C PRO A 279 -8.10 14.35 -4.68
N SER A 280 -8.00 14.70 -5.97
CA SER A 280 -8.14 13.77 -7.09
C SER A 280 -6.94 13.82 -8.02
N PHE A 281 -6.64 12.68 -8.65
CA PHE A 281 -5.46 12.44 -9.47
C PHE A 281 -5.85 11.60 -10.68
N ASP A 282 -5.39 11.98 -11.85
CA ASP A 282 -5.76 11.31 -13.08
C ASP A 282 -4.71 10.26 -13.47
N TYR A 283 -5.20 9.13 -13.97
CA TYR A 283 -4.37 8.15 -14.66
C TYR A 283 -4.14 8.57 -16.11
N GLY A 284 -3.00 8.16 -16.66
CA GLY A 284 -2.78 8.17 -18.11
C GLY A 284 -3.87 7.36 -18.81
N ALA A 285 -4.32 7.82 -19.98
CA ALA A 285 -5.29 7.11 -20.79
C ALA A 285 -4.68 5.85 -21.42
N VAL A 286 -5.46 4.76 -21.50
CA VAL A 286 -5.07 3.52 -22.20
C VAL A 286 -6.09 3.17 -23.28
N GLY A 287 -5.63 2.50 -24.34
CA GLY A 287 -6.48 2.10 -25.46
C GLY A 287 -6.91 3.27 -26.34
N GLU A 288 -6.23 4.41 -26.30
CA GLU A 288 -6.49 5.58 -27.12
C GLU A 288 -5.38 5.80 -28.15
N HIS A 289 -5.75 6.30 -29.33
CA HIS A 289 -4.81 6.66 -30.40
C HIS A 289 -3.87 5.51 -30.85
N CYS A 290 -4.33 4.26 -30.81
CA CYS A 290 -3.51 3.08 -31.15
C CYS A 290 -2.95 3.14 -32.56
N GLN A 291 -3.67 3.76 -33.52
CA GLN A 291 -3.23 3.90 -34.91
C GLN A 291 -2.00 4.78 -35.08
N THR A 292 -1.65 5.61 -34.10
CA THR A 292 -0.43 6.42 -34.15
C THR A 292 0.82 5.63 -33.81
N ARG A 293 0.67 4.43 -33.27
CA ARG A 293 1.77 3.51 -32.98
C ARG A 293 2.16 2.73 -34.25
N ALA A 294 3.43 2.31 -34.32
CA ALA A 294 3.94 1.58 -35.50
C ALA A 294 3.12 0.31 -35.78
N GLU A 295 2.82 0.07 -37.03
CA GLU A 295 2.12 -1.17 -37.45
C GLU A 295 2.89 -2.40 -37.01
N ASN A 296 2.15 -3.44 -36.58
CA ASN A 296 2.69 -4.73 -36.10
C ASN A 296 3.63 -4.64 -34.89
N SER A 297 3.67 -3.47 -34.19
CA SER A 297 4.44 -3.34 -32.96
C SER A 297 3.70 -3.93 -31.75
N VAL A 298 4.46 -4.42 -30.77
CA VAL A 298 3.93 -4.86 -29.46
C VAL A 298 3.13 -3.72 -28.81
N ALA A 299 3.65 -2.50 -28.85
CA ALA A 299 2.99 -1.33 -28.30
C ALA A 299 1.61 -1.06 -28.93
N ARG A 300 1.46 -1.26 -30.26
CA ARG A 300 0.16 -1.15 -30.93
C ARG A 300 -0.80 -2.26 -30.50
N ALA A 301 -0.33 -3.49 -30.47
CA ALA A 301 -1.13 -4.65 -30.07
C ALA A 301 -1.62 -4.50 -28.60
N ASN A 302 -0.76 -4.08 -27.67
CA ASN A 302 -1.13 -3.80 -26.29
C ASN A 302 -2.16 -2.66 -26.17
N CYS A 303 -2.01 -1.61 -26.99
CA CYS A 303 -2.97 -0.51 -27.04
C CYS A 303 -4.34 -0.96 -27.55
N GLU A 304 -4.38 -1.76 -28.63
CA GLU A 304 -5.62 -2.29 -29.20
C GLU A 304 -6.30 -3.27 -28.22
N ALA A 305 -5.54 -4.09 -27.50
CA ALA A 305 -6.05 -4.94 -26.43
C ALA A 305 -6.65 -4.10 -25.27
N ALA A 306 -5.95 -3.04 -24.86
CA ALA A 306 -6.48 -2.12 -23.84
C ALA A 306 -7.78 -1.45 -24.29
N ALA A 307 -7.92 -1.11 -25.58
CA ALA A 307 -9.16 -0.58 -26.15
C ALA A 307 -10.30 -1.61 -26.11
N ASP A 308 -10.01 -2.88 -26.45
CA ASP A 308 -10.99 -3.96 -26.38
C ASP A 308 -11.48 -4.19 -24.96
N PHE A 309 -10.56 -4.37 -24.01
CA PHE A 309 -10.90 -4.54 -22.59
C PHE A 309 -11.66 -3.33 -22.00
N ALA A 310 -11.40 -2.10 -22.50
CA ALA A 310 -12.09 -0.91 -22.00
C ALA A 310 -13.45 -0.66 -22.66
N GLN A 311 -13.56 -0.82 -24.00
CA GLN A 311 -14.69 -0.35 -24.78
C GLN A 311 -15.67 -1.46 -25.15
N VAL A 312 -15.18 -2.69 -25.34
CA VAL A 312 -16.00 -3.84 -25.75
C VAL A 312 -16.38 -4.67 -24.51
N ARG A 313 -15.43 -5.03 -23.68
CA ARG A 313 -15.64 -5.90 -22.53
C ARG A 313 -16.02 -5.15 -21.25
N GLY A 314 -15.52 -3.93 -21.07
CA GLY A 314 -15.81 -3.11 -19.88
C GLY A 314 -15.03 -3.50 -18.61
N ASP A 315 -13.98 -4.33 -18.74
CA ASP A 315 -13.19 -4.85 -17.63
C ASP A 315 -12.28 -3.78 -17.01
N ILE A 316 -11.92 -2.76 -17.80
CA ILE A 316 -11.11 -1.61 -17.36
C ILE A 316 -11.71 -0.30 -17.88
N LYS A 317 -11.24 0.84 -17.33
CA LYS A 317 -11.62 2.17 -17.83
C LYS A 317 -10.48 2.74 -18.68
N SER A 318 -10.78 3.26 -19.89
CA SER A 318 -9.79 3.95 -20.72
C SER A 318 -9.26 5.19 -20.00
N ARG A 319 -10.12 6.01 -19.41
CA ARG A 319 -9.77 7.16 -18.57
C ARG A 319 -10.28 6.93 -17.16
N GLU A 320 -9.46 7.23 -16.17
CA GLU A 320 -9.77 7.00 -14.76
C GLU A 320 -9.18 8.11 -13.90
N THR A 321 -9.96 8.60 -12.95
CA THR A 321 -9.53 9.55 -11.91
C THR A 321 -9.60 8.84 -10.57
N HIS A 322 -8.48 8.78 -9.86
CA HIS A 322 -8.46 8.34 -8.46
C HIS A 322 -8.79 9.52 -7.57
N LYS A 323 -9.73 9.33 -6.66
CA LYS A 323 -10.12 10.30 -5.66
C LYS A 323 -9.80 9.76 -4.26
N LYS A 324 -8.94 10.46 -3.52
CA LYS A 324 -8.75 10.15 -2.10
C LYS A 324 -10.02 10.53 -1.34
N THR A 325 -10.86 9.55 -1.05
CA THR A 325 -12.13 9.77 -0.34
C THR A 325 -11.88 10.19 1.10
N ALA A 326 -12.73 11.05 1.64
CA ALA A 326 -12.70 11.37 3.05
C ALA A 326 -13.20 10.17 3.87
N TYR A 327 -12.48 9.84 4.93
CA TYR A 327 -12.89 8.80 5.89
C TYR A 327 -12.47 9.15 7.31
N LEU A 328 -13.19 8.59 8.27
CA LEU A 328 -12.92 8.74 9.71
C LEU A 328 -12.27 7.46 10.22
N SER A 329 -11.14 7.62 10.92
CA SER A 329 -10.51 6.57 11.71
C SER A 329 -10.59 6.94 13.20
N VAL A 330 -10.76 5.93 14.04
CA VAL A 330 -10.75 6.08 15.51
C VAL A 330 -9.73 5.13 16.09
N ASP A 331 -9.05 5.60 17.14
CA ASP A 331 -8.06 4.79 17.83
C ASP A 331 -8.13 4.98 19.35
N GLY A 332 -7.53 4.05 20.08
CA GLY A 332 -7.40 4.14 21.52
C GLY A 332 -6.23 3.32 22.04
N THR A 333 -5.60 3.81 23.10
CA THR A 333 -4.53 3.13 23.81
C THR A 333 -4.87 3.08 25.30
N TYR A 334 -4.71 1.91 25.91
CA TYR A 334 -4.85 1.71 27.35
C TYR A 334 -3.49 1.32 27.95
N TYR A 335 -3.05 2.08 28.94
CA TYR A 335 -1.78 1.89 29.65
C TYR A 335 -2.02 1.02 30.89
N TRP A 336 -1.64 -0.25 30.83
CA TRP A 336 -1.70 -1.20 31.95
C TRP A 336 -0.71 -0.80 33.04
N GLN A 337 0.46 -0.37 32.60
CA GLN A 337 1.59 0.14 33.39
C GLN A 337 2.29 1.23 32.58
N SER A 338 3.24 1.92 33.18
CA SER A 338 4.05 2.94 32.49
C SER A 338 4.88 2.37 31.32
N ASN A 339 5.06 1.07 31.29
CA ASN A 339 5.89 0.36 30.31
C ASN A 339 5.13 -0.77 29.56
N ALA A 340 3.81 -0.82 29.68
CA ALA A 340 3.00 -1.82 28.97
C ALA A 340 1.63 -1.23 28.60
N TRP A 341 1.26 -1.33 27.32
CA TRP A 341 -0.01 -0.82 26.82
C TRP A 341 -0.60 -1.67 25.70
N THR A 342 -1.86 -1.49 25.45
CA THR A 342 -2.60 -2.10 24.35
C THR A 342 -3.32 -1.00 23.59
N SER A 343 -3.22 -1.06 22.26
CA SER A 343 -3.83 -0.11 21.35
C SER A 343 -4.80 -0.82 20.41
N ALA A 344 -5.82 -0.09 19.98
CA ALA A 344 -6.72 -0.52 18.91
C ALA A 344 -6.99 0.65 17.98
N ALA A 345 -7.12 0.39 16.69
CA ALA A 345 -7.50 1.37 15.67
C ALA A 345 -8.52 0.76 14.70
N LEU A 346 -9.46 1.57 14.23
CA LEU A 346 -10.52 1.16 13.32
C LEU A 346 -10.85 2.27 12.32
N ASP A 347 -10.76 1.95 11.03
CA ASP A 347 -11.33 2.78 9.97
C ASP A 347 -12.84 2.58 9.91
N LEU A 348 -13.62 3.65 10.04
CA LEU A 348 -15.09 3.57 10.09
C LEU A 348 -15.72 3.44 8.70
N ALA A 349 -14.96 3.70 7.63
CA ALA A 349 -15.38 3.50 6.26
C ALA A 349 -14.23 2.95 5.41
N SER A 350 -14.56 2.23 4.35
CA SER A 350 -13.57 1.79 3.36
C SER A 350 -13.14 2.94 2.45
N TYR A 351 -11.90 2.86 1.99
CA TYR A 351 -11.32 3.75 0.99
C TYR A 351 -10.52 2.95 -0.03
N ASP A 352 -10.41 3.48 -1.24
CA ASP A 352 -9.58 2.87 -2.28
C ASP A 352 -8.16 3.44 -2.20
N ASP A 353 -7.16 2.57 -2.37
CA ASP A 353 -5.80 3.01 -2.62
C ASP A 353 -5.58 3.39 -4.10
N PHE A 354 -4.38 3.87 -4.43
CA PHE A 354 -4.08 4.32 -5.79
C PHE A 354 -4.16 3.24 -6.86
N VAL A 355 -4.07 1.98 -6.52
CA VAL A 355 -4.17 0.87 -7.49
C VAL A 355 -5.56 0.25 -7.53
N GLY A 356 -6.49 0.78 -6.73
CA GLY A 356 -7.90 0.41 -6.70
C GLY A 356 -8.23 -0.73 -5.75
N THR A 357 -7.35 -1.05 -4.79
CA THR A 357 -7.65 -2.00 -3.72
C THR A 357 -8.40 -1.28 -2.61
N GLN A 358 -9.51 -1.88 -2.16
CA GLN A 358 -10.26 -1.36 -1.02
C GLN A 358 -9.56 -1.71 0.29
N ASN A 359 -9.48 -0.74 1.18
CA ASN A 359 -8.91 -0.87 2.50
C ASN A 359 -9.90 -0.38 3.56
N GLN A 360 -9.97 -1.10 4.67
CA GLN A 360 -10.67 -0.72 5.89
C GLN A 360 -10.04 -1.52 7.03
N TRP A 361 -9.18 -0.91 7.80
CA TRP A 361 -8.36 -1.64 8.76
C TRP A 361 -8.96 -1.63 10.16
N LEU A 362 -8.93 -2.81 10.80
CA LEU A 362 -9.03 -3.01 12.24
C LEU A 362 -7.69 -3.55 12.72
N THR A 363 -7.07 -2.85 13.66
CA THR A 363 -5.80 -3.28 14.28
C THR A 363 -5.97 -3.34 15.79
N ILE A 364 -5.41 -4.37 16.41
CA ILE A 364 -5.26 -4.49 17.87
C ILE A 364 -3.79 -4.87 18.11
N SER A 365 -3.12 -4.14 18.97
CA SER A 365 -1.70 -4.35 19.26
C SER A 365 -1.40 -4.16 20.74
N SER A 366 -0.32 -4.77 21.20
CA SER A 366 0.21 -4.58 22.56
C SER A 366 1.72 -4.40 22.48
N GLU A 367 2.24 -3.58 23.37
CA GLU A 367 3.66 -3.29 23.49
C GLU A 367 4.11 -3.37 24.94
N TYR A 368 5.33 -3.85 25.12
CA TYR A 368 6.03 -3.90 26.40
C TYR A 368 7.44 -3.33 26.24
N SER A 369 7.73 -2.26 26.99
CA SER A 369 9.02 -1.57 27.02
C SER A 369 9.71 -1.84 28.38
N PRO A 370 10.70 -2.76 28.46
CA PRO A 370 11.37 -3.08 29.70
C PRO A 370 12.13 -1.89 30.29
N SER A 371 12.07 -1.72 31.59
CA SER A 371 12.85 -0.67 32.32
C SER A 371 14.37 -0.89 32.21
N ASN A 372 14.83 -2.05 31.76
CA ASN A 372 16.23 -2.36 31.55
C ASN A 372 16.63 -2.01 30.11
N HIS A 373 17.42 -0.97 29.91
CA HIS A 373 17.91 -0.45 28.63
C HIS A 373 18.75 -1.48 27.77
N TRP A 374 19.04 -2.67 28.30
CA TRP A 374 19.70 -3.74 27.57
C TRP A 374 18.69 -4.74 26.96
N LEU A 375 17.41 -4.60 27.26
CA LEU A 375 16.36 -5.41 26.66
C LEU A 375 15.62 -4.57 25.62
N PRO A 376 15.25 -5.15 24.48
CA PRO A 376 14.46 -4.46 23.49
C PRO A 376 13.01 -4.27 23.96
N ASP A 377 12.36 -3.23 23.44
CA ASP A 377 10.92 -3.14 23.44
C ASP A 377 10.36 -4.19 22.50
N ILE A 378 9.24 -4.80 22.87
CA ILE A 378 8.62 -5.88 22.11
C ILE A 378 7.16 -5.51 21.86
N ARG A 379 6.70 -5.66 20.63
CA ARG A 379 5.31 -5.42 20.27
C ARG A 379 4.74 -6.53 19.41
N GLY A 380 3.45 -6.77 19.53
CA GLY A 380 2.71 -7.71 18.73
C GLY A 380 1.36 -7.14 18.33
N GLY A 381 0.91 -7.43 17.12
CA GLY A 381 -0.33 -6.93 16.56
C GLY A 381 -1.10 -7.97 15.77
N LEU A 382 -2.41 -7.78 15.73
CA LEU A 382 -3.35 -8.45 14.86
C LEU A 382 -4.05 -7.38 14.02
N GLN A 383 -3.99 -7.51 12.70
CA GLN A 383 -4.59 -6.58 11.76
C GLN A 383 -5.54 -7.32 10.84
N LYS A 384 -6.66 -6.71 10.51
CA LYS A 384 -7.62 -7.25 9.55
C LYS A 384 -8.08 -6.16 8.59
N ASN A 385 -7.96 -6.43 7.29
CA ASN A 385 -8.66 -5.64 6.29
C ASN A 385 -10.13 -6.09 6.25
N LEU A 386 -11.06 -5.23 6.61
CA LEU A 386 -12.50 -5.51 6.62
C LEU A 386 -13.13 -5.39 5.24
N ALA A 387 -12.43 -4.77 4.30
CA ALA A 387 -12.80 -4.61 2.89
C ALA A 387 -11.76 -5.29 1.97
N GLY A 388 -11.91 -5.20 0.67
CA GLY A 388 -10.95 -5.68 -0.34
C GLY A 388 -10.48 -7.10 -0.10
N SER A 389 -9.19 -7.28 0.17
CA SER A 389 -8.55 -8.59 0.34
C SER A 389 -9.05 -9.40 1.53
N LYS A 390 -9.63 -8.75 2.54
CA LYS A 390 -10.13 -9.33 3.81
C LYS A 390 -9.09 -10.15 4.58
N LEU A 391 -7.80 -9.97 4.29
CA LEU A 391 -6.71 -10.68 4.94
C LEU A 391 -6.64 -10.35 6.44
N THR A 392 -6.34 -11.37 7.22
CA THR A 392 -5.95 -11.24 8.62
C THR A 392 -4.44 -11.42 8.71
N GLN A 393 -3.75 -10.45 9.33
CA GLN A 393 -2.30 -10.44 9.44
C GLN A 393 -1.88 -10.46 10.91
N LEU A 394 -0.84 -11.22 11.22
CA LEU A 394 -0.07 -11.10 12.45
C LEU A 394 1.13 -10.19 12.22
N ALA A 395 1.47 -9.41 13.22
CA ALA A 395 2.63 -8.53 13.18
C ALA A 395 3.44 -8.67 14.48
N LEU A 396 4.76 -8.60 14.34
CA LEU A 396 5.72 -8.57 15.44
C LEU A 396 6.73 -7.45 15.21
N GLY A 397 7.10 -6.75 16.26
CA GLY A 397 8.10 -5.70 16.21
C GLY A 397 9.00 -5.71 17.42
N ILE A 398 10.21 -5.25 17.22
CA ILE A 398 11.21 -5.01 18.26
C ILE A 398 11.79 -3.63 18.07
N GLU A 399 12.12 -2.97 19.19
CA GLU A 399 12.90 -1.73 19.15
C GLU A 399 14.05 -1.80 20.15
N PHE A 400 15.25 -1.49 19.69
CA PHE A 400 16.44 -1.49 20.52
C PHE A 400 17.28 -0.24 20.23
N LYS A 401 17.45 0.60 21.26
CA LYS A 401 18.22 1.86 21.17
C LYS A 401 17.79 2.74 20.00
N GLY A 402 16.49 2.90 19.82
CA GLY A 402 15.90 3.72 18.77
C GLY A 402 15.89 3.09 17.37
N VAL A 403 16.38 1.84 17.20
CA VAL A 403 16.21 1.08 15.96
C VAL A 403 15.02 0.17 16.08
N SER A 404 14.00 0.41 15.27
CA SER A 404 12.75 -0.34 15.21
C SER A 404 12.75 -1.25 13.99
N MET A 405 12.43 -2.52 14.19
CA MET A 405 12.26 -3.52 13.13
C MET A 405 10.93 -4.23 13.32
N ASP A 406 10.11 -4.24 12.28
CA ASP A 406 8.78 -4.84 12.30
C ASP A 406 8.57 -5.77 11.11
N ILE A 407 7.85 -6.85 11.33
CA ILE A 407 7.44 -7.81 10.30
C ILE A 407 5.94 -8.11 10.45
N THR A 408 5.24 -8.25 9.34
CA THR A 408 3.86 -8.71 9.30
C THR A 408 3.69 -9.82 8.28
N TRP A 409 2.74 -10.73 8.52
CA TRP A 409 2.39 -11.79 7.56
C TRP A 409 0.92 -12.17 7.68
N ALA A 410 0.32 -12.53 6.53
CA ALA A 410 -1.06 -13.00 6.50
C ALA A 410 -1.18 -14.40 7.08
N LEU A 411 -2.29 -14.68 7.79
CA LEU A 411 -2.68 -16.04 8.21
C LEU A 411 -3.20 -16.87 7.04
N ASP A 412 -3.82 -16.18 6.06
CA ASP A 412 -4.27 -16.79 4.82
C ASP A 412 -3.05 -17.14 3.95
N LYS A 413 -3.11 -18.28 3.30
CA LYS A 413 -2.01 -18.84 2.50
C LYS A 413 -2.44 -19.05 1.06
N THR A 414 -1.45 -19.13 0.18
CA THR A 414 -1.57 -19.59 -1.20
C THR A 414 -0.41 -20.53 -1.52
N THR A 415 -0.51 -21.30 -2.57
CA THR A 415 0.54 -22.22 -3.01
C THR A 415 1.41 -21.57 -4.07
N VAL A 416 2.72 -21.64 -3.91
CA VAL A 416 3.73 -21.19 -4.88
C VAL A 416 4.81 -22.25 -4.94
N ASP A 417 5.14 -22.78 -6.11
CA ASP A 417 6.11 -23.88 -6.30
C ASP A 417 5.81 -25.06 -5.33
N ASP A 418 4.55 -25.49 -5.24
CA ASP A 418 4.06 -26.55 -4.35
C ASP A 418 4.25 -26.29 -2.84
N SER A 419 4.66 -25.07 -2.47
CA SER A 419 4.87 -24.66 -1.09
C SER A 419 3.81 -23.67 -0.62
N GLN A 420 3.28 -23.89 0.59
CA GLN A 420 2.31 -22.97 1.20
C GLN A 420 3.01 -21.73 1.77
N VAL A 421 2.74 -20.56 1.19
CA VAL A 421 3.29 -19.27 1.63
C VAL A 421 2.19 -18.34 2.12
N PRO A 422 2.46 -17.42 3.06
CA PRO A 422 1.50 -16.37 3.42
C PRO A 422 1.13 -15.51 2.21
N ARG A 423 -0.15 -15.17 2.06
CA ARG A 423 -0.64 -14.28 0.99
C ARG A 423 -0.16 -12.84 1.10
N SER A 424 0.33 -12.44 2.26
CA SER A 424 0.96 -11.13 2.44
C SER A 424 2.12 -11.25 3.41
N VAL A 425 3.21 -10.54 3.08
CA VAL A 425 4.39 -10.38 3.95
C VAL A 425 4.83 -8.93 3.88
N GLY A 426 5.06 -8.32 5.04
CA GLY A 426 5.56 -6.95 5.15
C GLY A 426 6.74 -6.84 6.11
N PHE A 427 7.53 -5.82 5.89
CA PHE A 427 8.70 -5.49 6.69
C PHE A 427 8.82 -3.98 6.85
N SER A 428 9.26 -3.53 8.02
CA SER A 428 9.61 -2.12 8.27
C SER A 428 10.89 -2.00 9.07
N LEU A 429 11.67 -0.97 8.74
CA LEU A 429 12.86 -0.54 9.47
C LEU A 429 12.77 0.97 9.70
N ALA A 430 12.98 1.41 10.92
CA ALA A 430 13.02 2.82 11.27
C ALA A 430 14.05 3.12 12.34
N ILE A 431 14.58 4.34 12.32
CA ILE A 431 15.45 4.84 13.38
C ILE A 431 14.84 6.14 13.89
N ALA A 432 14.35 6.14 15.12
CA ALA A 432 13.77 7.27 15.79
C ALA A 432 14.47 7.45 17.14
N GLU A 433 14.98 8.63 17.41
CA GLU A 433 15.54 8.99 18.70
C GLU A 433 14.66 10.01 19.42
N GLN A 434 14.67 9.91 20.74
CA GLN A 434 14.14 10.94 21.63
C GLN A 434 15.34 11.78 22.10
N PHE A 435 15.30 13.06 21.89
CA PHE A 435 16.21 14.04 22.47
C PHE A 435 15.52 14.86 23.51
#